data_b61c1fd32af523d91290e58c215fb681
#
_entry.id   b61c1fd32af523d91290e58c215fb681
#
_cell.length_a   1.000
_cell.length_b   1.000
_cell.length_c   1.000
_cell.angle_alpha   90.00
_cell.angle_beta   90.00
_cell.angle_gamma   90.00
#
_symmetry.space_group_name_H-M   'P 1'
#
loop_
_entity.id
_entity.type
_entity.pdbx_description
1 polymer ?
#
loop_
_entity_poly.entity_id
_entity_poly.type
_entity_poly.pdbx_seq_one_letter_code
_entity_poly.pdbx_strand_id
1 'polypeptide(L)'
;DLDAFYEQMIDLHKQEKKQGSEDFVDLLLKLEKEEAVLGNDKLTRNHIKAILMNVLLAGIDTSAITMTWAMTELARNPRVMKKVQSEIRNHMGSRSTITLDDTDHFKYLKMVIKETWRLHPTTPILLPREVMSEFEINGYTIPVKTRLHVNVWAIGRDPDTWKEPEVFLPERFVDSDIDAKGQHFELLPFGGGRRICPAIYMGTTMVEFGLANMLHRFDWELPEGMKVEDIDIEEAPGLTVNKKNELLLVPVAVKYIDH
;
A
#
# COMPACT_ATOMS: atom_id res chain seq x y z
N ASP A 1 -0.80 7.76 26.49
CA ASP A 1 -1.52 8.85 25.84
C ASP A 1 -0.81 9.23 24.54
N LEU A 2 -1.50 9.12 23.41
CA LEU A 2 -0.93 9.38 22.06
C LEU A 2 -0.46 10.83 21.93
N ASP A 3 -1.16 11.79 22.53
CA ASP A 3 -0.78 13.20 22.48
C ASP A 3 0.61 13.42 23.13
N ALA A 4 0.83 12.84 24.30
CA ALA A 4 2.12 12.91 24.99
C ALA A 4 3.23 12.20 24.19
N PHE A 5 2.93 11.08 23.52
CA PHE A 5 3.88 10.38 22.65
C PHE A 5 4.34 11.28 21.49
N TYR A 6 3.41 11.90 20.76
CA TYR A 6 3.76 12.81 19.67
C TYR A 6 4.49 14.05 20.15
N GLU A 7 4.12 14.60 21.32
CA GLU A 7 4.83 15.74 21.93
C GLU A 7 6.30 15.40 22.20
N GLN A 8 6.53 14.25 22.85
CA GLN A 8 7.89 13.79 23.12
C GLN A 8 8.69 13.53 21.85
N MET A 9 8.09 12.91 20.82
CA MET A 9 8.74 12.65 19.53
C MET A 9 9.18 13.96 18.85
N ILE A 10 8.31 14.98 18.85
CA ILE A 10 8.62 16.27 18.25
C ILE A 10 9.71 17.01 19.06
N ASP A 11 9.69 16.90 20.39
CA ASP A 11 10.72 17.52 21.23
C ASP A 11 12.10 16.90 21.05
N LEU A 12 12.16 15.58 20.89
CA LEU A 12 13.41 14.89 20.54
C LEU A 12 13.98 15.38 19.21
N HIS A 13 13.15 15.55 18.17
CA HIS A 13 13.56 16.09 16.89
C HIS A 13 14.13 17.53 16.98
N LYS A 14 13.60 18.35 17.90
CA LYS A 14 14.14 19.70 18.14
C LYS A 14 15.50 19.70 18.84
N GLN A 15 15.77 18.68 19.65
CA GLN A 15 17.02 18.58 20.42
C GLN A 15 18.17 17.94 19.61
N GLU A 16 17.85 16.98 18.75
CA GLU A 16 18.82 16.32 17.89
C GLU A 16 19.12 17.18 16.66
N LYS A 17 20.28 17.85 16.67
CA LYS A 17 20.85 18.42 15.44
C LYS A 17 21.36 17.28 14.56
N LYS A 18 20.48 16.69 13.74
CA LYS A 18 20.86 15.65 12.79
C LYS A 18 21.84 16.20 11.76
N GLN A 19 23.02 15.60 11.69
CA GLN A 19 23.83 15.61 10.48
C GLN A 19 23.22 14.59 9.51
N GLY A 20 22.34 15.02 8.62
CA GLY A 20 21.67 14.13 7.67
C GLY A 20 20.55 14.83 6.87
N SER A 21 19.83 14.08 6.07
CA SER A 21 18.68 14.59 5.32
C SER A 21 17.52 14.95 6.24
N GLU A 22 16.83 16.07 5.95
CA GLU A 22 15.58 16.45 6.62
C GLU A 22 14.55 15.33 6.45
N ASP A 23 13.85 14.96 7.54
CA ASP A 23 12.74 14.05 7.51
C ASP A 23 11.38 14.78 7.52
N PHE A 24 10.29 14.01 7.54
CA PHE A 24 8.94 14.57 7.49
C PHE A 24 8.60 15.43 8.71
N VAL A 25 9.10 15.09 9.89
CA VAL A 25 8.89 15.87 11.12
C VAL A 25 9.64 17.19 11.04
N ASP A 26 10.89 17.16 10.55
CA ASP A 26 11.70 18.36 10.34
C ASP A 26 11.02 19.33 9.36
N LEU A 27 10.45 18.79 8.27
CA LEU A 27 9.69 19.60 7.31
C LEU A 27 8.47 20.28 7.96
N LEU A 28 7.69 19.55 8.76
CA LEU A 28 6.54 20.10 9.44
C LEU A 28 6.93 21.19 10.45
N LEU A 29 8.03 20.98 11.19
CA LEU A 29 8.56 21.97 12.14
C LEU A 29 9.10 23.22 11.43
N LYS A 30 9.68 23.08 10.26
CA LYS A 30 10.10 24.18 9.42
C LYS A 30 8.90 25.00 8.95
N LEU A 31 7.87 24.34 8.43
CA LEU A 31 6.61 24.98 8.01
C LEU A 31 5.90 25.70 9.18
N GLU A 32 5.94 25.13 10.40
CA GLU A 32 5.43 25.81 11.61
C GLU A 32 6.18 27.12 11.87
N LYS A 33 7.51 27.13 11.78
CA LYS A 33 8.35 28.32 11.98
C LYS A 33 8.14 29.39 10.91
N GLU A 34 7.87 28.98 9.68
CA GLU A 34 7.58 29.86 8.55
C GLU A 34 6.13 30.37 8.57
N GLU A 35 5.38 30.08 9.64
CA GLU A 35 3.97 30.45 9.79
C GLU A 35 3.08 29.99 8.62
N ALA A 36 3.37 28.81 8.06
CA ALA A 36 2.62 28.26 6.95
C ALA A 36 1.12 28.17 7.27
N VAL A 37 0.28 28.51 6.29
CA VAL A 37 -1.17 28.50 6.43
C VAL A 37 -1.72 27.16 5.98
N LEU A 38 -2.53 26.52 6.83
CA LEU A 38 -3.26 25.30 6.54
C LEU A 38 -4.77 25.62 6.47
N GLY A 39 -5.30 25.78 5.27
CA GLY A 39 -6.65 26.27 5.06
C GLY A 39 -6.77 27.74 5.46
N ASN A 40 -7.54 28.03 6.51
CA ASN A 40 -7.72 29.39 7.06
C ASN A 40 -6.86 29.67 8.31
N ASP A 41 -6.15 28.65 8.81
CA ASP A 41 -5.41 28.74 10.08
C ASP A 41 -3.92 28.54 9.85
N LYS A 42 -3.10 29.15 10.72
CA LYS A 42 -1.67 28.86 10.76
C LYS A 42 -1.42 27.44 11.23
N LEU A 43 -0.40 26.81 10.68
CA LEU A 43 0.05 25.50 11.13
C LEU A 43 0.54 25.59 12.59
N THR A 44 -0.08 24.81 13.46
CA THR A 44 0.25 24.78 14.89
C THR A 44 0.80 23.41 15.28
N ARG A 45 1.39 23.34 16.47
CA ARG A 45 1.85 22.08 17.09
C ARG A 45 0.76 21.00 17.09
N ASN A 46 -0.48 21.38 17.40
CA ASN A 46 -1.60 20.43 17.39
C ASN A 46 -1.94 19.92 15.98
N HIS A 47 -1.81 20.77 14.98
CA HIS A 47 -1.96 20.35 13.59
C HIS A 47 -0.85 19.35 13.20
N ILE A 48 0.40 19.59 13.62
CA ILE A 48 1.52 18.66 13.38
C ILE A 48 1.22 17.30 14.02
N LYS A 49 0.84 17.27 15.31
CA LYS A 49 0.48 16.01 15.99
C LYS A 49 -0.66 15.27 15.27
N ALA A 50 -1.69 15.97 14.81
CA ALA A 50 -2.78 15.36 14.06
C ALA A 50 -2.34 14.80 12.72
N ILE A 51 -1.48 15.50 11.99
CA ILE A 51 -0.90 15.01 10.72
C ILE A 51 -0.06 13.76 10.96
N LEU A 52 0.83 13.77 11.95
CA LEU A 52 1.66 12.62 12.29
C LEU A 52 0.84 11.40 12.71
N MET A 53 -0.21 11.60 13.51
CA MET A 53 -1.15 10.55 13.86
C MET A 53 -1.82 9.94 12.63
N ASN A 54 -2.31 10.77 11.71
CA ASN A 54 -2.95 10.29 10.48
C ASN A 54 -1.97 9.49 9.61
N VAL A 55 -0.75 9.99 9.44
CA VAL A 55 0.29 9.30 8.63
C VAL A 55 0.67 7.97 9.26
N LEU A 56 0.88 7.93 10.59
CA LEU A 56 1.28 6.71 11.29
C LEU A 56 0.18 5.65 11.23
N LEU A 57 -1.05 5.98 11.65
CA LEU A 57 -2.15 5.02 11.70
C LEU A 57 -2.53 4.50 10.32
N ALA A 58 -2.68 5.40 9.35
CA ALA A 58 -3.06 4.99 8.00
C ALA A 58 -1.93 4.22 7.28
N GLY A 59 -0.66 4.62 7.49
CA GLY A 59 0.48 4.05 6.79
C GLY A 59 0.88 2.67 7.27
N ILE A 60 0.80 2.39 8.58
CA ILE A 60 1.18 1.09 9.14
C ILE A 60 0.20 0.00 8.69
N ASP A 61 -1.08 0.18 8.97
CA ASP A 61 -2.10 -0.85 8.76
C ASP A 61 -2.25 -1.19 7.28
N THR A 62 -2.46 -0.19 6.44
CA THR A 62 -2.72 -0.40 5.00
C THR A 62 -1.55 -1.02 4.25
N SER A 63 -0.31 -0.63 4.57
CA SER A 63 0.88 -1.20 3.96
C SER A 63 1.10 -2.65 4.40
N ALA A 64 0.90 -2.95 5.70
CA ALA A 64 1.00 -4.30 6.23
C ALA A 64 -0.03 -5.25 5.61
N ILE A 65 -1.29 -4.79 5.47
CA ILE A 65 -2.36 -5.54 4.81
C ILE A 65 -1.99 -5.87 3.36
N THR A 66 -1.53 -4.87 2.60
CA THR A 66 -1.12 -5.08 1.21
C THR A 66 0.02 -6.11 1.10
N MET A 67 1.04 -6.00 1.94
CA MET A 67 2.15 -6.96 1.96
C MET A 67 1.69 -8.36 2.35
N THR A 68 0.80 -8.48 3.32
CA THR A 68 0.23 -9.77 3.74
C THR A 68 -0.55 -10.43 2.61
N TRP A 69 -1.41 -9.69 1.90
CA TRP A 69 -2.14 -10.21 0.76
C TRP A 69 -1.23 -10.56 -0.41
N ALA A 70 -0.21 -9.73 -0.70
CA ALA A 70 0.77 -10.04 -1.73
C ALA A 70 1.52 -11.33 -1.43
N MET A 71 1.99 -11.52 -0.19
CA MET A 71 2.67 -12.75 0.21
C MET A 71 1.73 -13.95 0.23
N THR A 72 0.45 -13.77 0.57
CA THR A 72 -0.57 -14.82 0.49
C THR A 72 -0.74 -15.29 -0.95
N GLU A 73 -0.94 -14.37 -1.88
CA GLU A 73 -1.12 -14.72 -3.29
C GLU A 73 0.17 -15.29 -3.92
N LEU A 74 1.32 -14.79 -3.53
CA LEU A 74 2.60 -15.35 -3.97
C LEU A 74 2.80 -16.79 -3.47
N ALA A 75 2.45 -17.09 -2.22
CA ALA A 75 2.53 -18.44 -1.65
C ALA A 75 1.53 -19.40 -2.34
N ARG A 76 0.34 -18.90 -2.70
CA ARG A 76 -0.68 -19.66 -3.46
C ARG A 76 -0.31 -19.85 -4.92
N ASN A 77 0.59 -19.03 -5.46
CA ASN A 77 1.01 -19.06 -6.87
C ASN A 77 2.54 -19.21 -7.00
N PRO A 78 3.12 -20.41 -6.77
CA PRO A 78 4.56 -20.62 -6.76
C PRO A 78 5.27 -20.22 -8.06
N ARG A 79 4.58 -20.28 -9.21
CA ARG A 79 5.10 -19.78 -10.49
C ARG A 79 5.38 -18.27 -10.44
N VAL A 80 4.42 -17.50 -9.91
CA VAL A 80 4.53 -16.05 -9.78
C VAL A 80 5.61 -15.70 -8.76
N MET A 81 5.65 -16.41 -7.62
CA MET A 81 6.67 -16.24 -6.58
C MET A 81 8.08 -16.39 -7.18
N LYS A 82 8.35 -17.51 -7.87
CA LYS A 82 9.65 -17.75 -8.50
C LYS A 82 10.01 -16.69 -9.53
N LYS A 83 9.04 -16.22 -10.30
CA LYS A 83 9.27 -15.22 -11.34
C LYS A 83 9.66 -13.86 -10.74
N VAL A 84 8.96 -13.40 -9.71
CA VAL A 84 9.29 -12.14 -9.05
C VAL A 84 10.61 -12.20 -8.29
N GLN A 85 10.90 -13.31 -7.62
CA GLN A 85 12.21 -13.56 -6.98
C GLN A 85 13.34 -13.54 -8.01
N SER A 86 13.14 -14.18 -9.17
CA SER A 86 14.13 -14.21 -10.25
C SER A 86 14.39 -12.81 -10.82
N GLU A 87 13.35 -11.98 -11.03
CA GLU A 87 13.53 -10.60 -11.46
C GLU A 87 14.44 -9.83 -10.49
N ILE A 88 14.06 -9.82 -9.20
CA ILE A 88 14.77 -9.09 -8.15
C ILE A 88 16.21 -9.58 -8.04
N ARG A 89 16.42 -10.88 -7.91
CA ARG A 89 17.75 -11.48 -7.69
C ARG A 89 18.67 -11.31 -8.91
N ASN A 90 18.16 -11.39 -10.13
CA ASN A 90 18.94 -11.16 -11.35
C ASN A 90 19.41 -9.69 -11.43
N HIS A 91 18.56 -8.73 -11.03
CA HIS A 91 18.95 -7.32 -10.98
C HIS A 91 20.00 -7.07 -9.88
N MET A 92 19.79 -7.67 -8.72
CA MET A 92 20.69 -7.48 -7.57
C MET A 92 22.05 -8.16 -7.72
N GLY A 93 22.11 -9.30 -8.45
CA GLY A 93 23.33 -10.09 -8.56
C GLY A 93 23.85 -10.54 -7.19
N SER A 94 25.11 -10.20 -6.87
CA SER A 94 25.73 -10.52 -5.57
C SER A 94 25.39 -9.52 -4.46
N ARG A 95 24.75 -8.38 -4.76
CA ARG A 95 24.41 -7.36 -3.76
C ARG A 95 23.38 -7.88 -2.77
N SER A 96 23.68 -7.79 -1.48
CA SER A 96 22.80 -8.24 -0.40
C SER A 96 21.78 -7.20 0.06
N THR A 97 21.97 -5.92 -0.29
CA THR A 97 21.13 -4.82 0.19
C THR A 97 20.46 -4.10 -0.97
N ILE A 98 19.14 -4.07 -0.94
CA ILE A 98 18.30 -3.31 -1.89
C ILE A 98 18.26 -1.85 -1.43
N THR A 99 18.38 -0.93 -2.37
CA THR A 99 18.13 0.51 -2.19
C THR A 99 16.75 0.89 -2.73
N LEU A 100 16.27 2.08 -2.41
CA LEU A 100 15.00 2.57 -2.97
C LEU A 100 15.07 2.70 -4.50
N ASP A 101 16.21 3.13 -5.04
CA ASP A 101 16.41 3.28 -6.49
C ASP A 101 16.32 1.94 -7.24
N ASP A 102 16.70 0.83 -6.59
CA ASP A 102 16.57 -0.49 -7.19
C ASP A 102 15.11 -0.86 -7.49
N THR A 103 14.16 -0.37 -6.66
CA THR A 103 12.73 -0.71 -6.82
C THR A 103 12.15 -0.21 -8.15
N ASP A 104 12.74 0.81 -8.75
CA ASP A 104 12.30 1.31 -10.07
C ASP A 104 12.48 0.28 -11.19
N HIS A 105 13.40 -0.64 -11.01
CA HIS A 105 13.73 -1.68 -11.98
C HIS A 105 12.88 -2.95 -11.86
N PHE A 106 12.11 -3.13 -10.78
CA PHE A 106 11.32 -4.34 -10.52
C PHE A 106 9.92 -4.25 -11.15
N LYS A 107 9.87 -4.37 -12.46
CA LYS A 107 8.63 -4.22 -13.25
C LYS A 107 7.59 -5.29 -12.90
N TYR A 108 8.03 -6.55 -12.77
CA TYR A 108 7.12 -7.65 -12.46
C TYR A 108 6.61 -7.58 -11.01
N LEU A 109 7.44 -7.14 -10.06
CA LEU A 109 6.99 -6.86 -8.70
C LEU A 109 5.89 -5.79 -8.69
N LYS A 110 6.03 -4.72 -9.48
CA LYS A 110 4.97 -3.69 -9.60
C LYS A 110 3.67 -4.27 -10.17
N MET A 111 3.74 -5.21 -11.09
CA MET A 111 2.56 -5.93 -11.60
C MET A 111 1.94 -6.83 -10.52
N VAL A 112 2.74 -7.53 -9.73
CA VAL A 112 2.28 -8.32 -8.58
C VAL A 112 1.52 -7.44 -7.59
N ILE A 113 2.04 -6.26 -7.27
CA ILE A 113 1.40 -5.32 -6.34
C ILE A 113 0.08 -4.79 -6.91
N LYS A 114 0.04 -4.41 -8.19
CA LYS A 114 -1.20 -3.98 -8.85
C LYS A 114 -2.26 -5.07 -8.81
N GLU A 115 -1.90 -6.31 -9.08
CA GLU A 115 -2.81 -7.45 -9.06
C GLU A 115 -3.29 -7.76 -7.63
N THR A 116 -2.42 -7.58 -6.64
CA THR A 116 -2.80 -7.68 -5.23
C THR A 116 -3.85 -6.61 -4.88
N TRP A 117 -3.65 -5.37 -5.27
CA TRP A 117 -4.64 -4.31 -5.03
C TRP A 117 -5.95 -4.52 -5.77
N ARG A 118 -5.92 -5.13 -6.95
CA ARG A 118 -7.12 -5.45 -7.71
C ARG A 118 -7.97 -6.50 -7.00
N LEU A 119 -7.36 -7.61 -6.56
CA LEU A 119 -8.07 -8.71 -5.89
C LEU A 119 -8.33 -8.43 -4.41
N HIS A 120 -7.39 -7.81 -3.71
CA HIS A 120 -7.45 -7.56 -2.28
C HIS A 120 -7.29 -6.07 -1.97
N PRO A 121 -8.25 -5.22 -2.41
CA PRO A 121 -8.20 -3.80 -2.10
C PRO A 121 -8.30 -3.61 -0.59
N THR A 122 -7.30 -2.97 0.00
CA THR A 122 -7.21 -2.76 1.46
C THR A 122 -8.44 -2.05 2.03
N THR A 123 -9.05 -1.17 1.24
CA THR A 123 -10.28 -0.44 1.60
C THR A 123 -11.34 -0.68 0.51
N PRO A 124 -12.07 -1.82 0.57
CA PRO A 124 -12.85 -2.36 -0.56
C PRO A 124 -14.03 -1.49 -1.01
N ILE A 125 -14.55 -0.63 -0.15
CA ILE A 125 -15.64 0.31 -0.48
C ILE A 125 -15.23 1.77 -0.37
N LEU A 126 -13.93 2.03 -0.30
CA LEU A 126 -13.30 3.32 -0.03
C LEU A 126 -13.90 4.04 1.20
N LEU A 127 -13.38 5.21 1.51
CA LEU A 127 -13.97 6.04 2.57
C LEU A 127 -15.29 6.66 2.09
N PRO A 128 -16.33 6.72 2.97
CA PRO A 128 -17.62 7.30 2.60
C PRO A 128 -17.46 8.75 2.15
N ARG A 129 -18.24 9.13 1.14
CA ARG A 129 -18.35 10.51 0.62
C ARG A 129 -19.73 11.06 0.91
N GLU A 130 -19.83 12.34 1.13
CA GLU A 130 -21.10 13.05 1.21
C GLU A 130 -21.29 13.90 -0.05
N VAL A 131 -22.49 13.83 -0.63
CA VAL A 131 -22.86 14.61 -1.80
C VAL A 131 -23.06 16.06 -1.40
N MET A 132 -22.24 16.95 -1.96
CA MET A 132 -22.28 18.39 -1.65
C MET A 132 -23.24 19.19 -2.55
N SER A 133 -23.52 18.68 -3.76
CA SER A 133 -24.49 19.24 -4.69
C SER A 133 -25.23 18.11 -5.39
N GLU A 134 -26.53 18.27 -5.63
CA GLU A 134 -27.33 17.32 -6.36
C GLU A 134 -26.77 17.04 -7.75
N PHE A 135 -26.79 15.80 -8.19
CA PHE A 135 -26.37 15.38 -9.54
C PHE A 135 -27.17 14.16 -10.01
N GLU A 136 -27.13 13.90 -11.31
CA GLU A 136 -27.74 12.73 -11.91
C GLU A 136 -26.69 11.70 -12.33
N ILE A 137 -27.02 10.42 -12.13
CA ILE A 137 -26.22 9.29 -12.62
C ILE A 137 -27.18 8.18 -13.11
N ASN A 138 -27.02 7.76 -14.37
CA ASN A 138 -27.84 6.71 -15.00
C ASN A 138 -29.37 6.91 -14.82
N GLY A 139 -29.84 8.16 -14.88
CA GLY A 139 -31.24 8.51 -14.70
C GLY A 139 -31.72 8.58 -13.25
N TYR A 140 -30.84 8.41 -12.29
CA TYR A 140 -31.16 8.60 -10.86
C TYR A 140 -30.66 9.95 -10.37
N THR A 141 -31.53 10.73 -9.76
CA THR A 141 -31.16 11.97 -9.05
C THR A 141 -30.59 11.61 -7.69
N ILE A 142 -29.37 12.06 -7.42
CA ILE A 142 -28.68 11.84 -6.15
C ILE A 142 -28.73 13.16 -5.34
N PRO A 143 -29.52 13.21 -4.26
CA PRO A 143 -29.69 14.45 -3.48
C PRO A 143 -28.45 14.78 -2.65
N VAL A 144 -28.38 16.06 -2.25
CA VAL A 144 -27.37 16.57 -1.30
C VAL A 144 -27.44 15.76 0.01
N LYS A 145 -26.30 15.59 0.67
CA LYS A 145 -26.09 14.79 1.90
C LYS A 145 -26.28 13.29 1.75
N THR A 146 -26.49 12.78 0.54
CA THR A 146 -26.43 11.34 0.29
C THR A 146 -25.03 10.83 0.58
N ARG A 147 -24.95 9.70 1.30
CA ARG A 147 -23.69 8.99 1.53
C ARG A 147 -23.39 8.09 0.33
N LEU A 148 -22.20 8.26 -0.26
CA LEU A 148 -21.71 7.46 -1.38
C LEU A 148 -20.55 6.58 -0.94
N HIS A 149 -20.54 5.36 -1.43
CA HIS A 149 -19.41 4.43 -1.38
C HIS A 149 -19.04 4.00 -2.80
N VAL A 150 -17.76 3.84 -3.05
CA VAL A 150 -17.25 3.29 -4.31
C VAL A 150 -16.76 1.87 -4.04
N ASN A 151 -17.44 0.89 -4.62
CA ASN A 151 -17.13 -0.52 -4.43
C ASN A 151 -15.96 -0.95 -5.32
N VAL A 152 -14.72 -0.66 -4.88
CA VAL A 152 -13.51 -1.00 -5.64
C VAL A 152 -13.23 -2.50 -5.65
N TRP A 153 -13.78 -3.24 -4.69
CA TRP A 153 -13.74 -4.70 -4.69
C TRP A 153 -14.51 -5.28 -5.89
N ALA A 154 -15.73 -4.79 -6.14
CA ALA A 154 -16.51 -5.20 -7.30
C ALA A 154 -15.89 -4.72 -8.62
N ILE A 155 -15.39 -3.49 -8.66
CA ILE A 155 -14.69 -2.94 -9.84
C ILE A 155 -13.48 -3.82 -10.23
N GLY A 156 -12.69 -4.25 -9.24
CA GLY A 156 -11.53 -5.12 -9.46
C GLY A 156 -11.90 -6.53 -9.93
N ARG A 157 -13.20 -6.92 -9.85
CA ARG A 157 -13.72 -8.24 -10.25
C ARG A 157 -14.73 -8.18 -11.39
N ASP A 158 -14.90 -7.02 -12.01
CA ASP A 158 -15.83 -6.83 -13.11
C ASP A 158 -15.37 -7.62 -14.34
N PRO A 159 -16.14 -8.64 -14.82
CA PRO A 159 -15.77 -9.46 -15.96
C PRO A 159 -15.78 -8.73 -17.30
N ASP A 160 -16.48 -7.59 -17.40
CA ASP A 160 -16.48 -6.75 -18.59
C ASP A 160 -15.14 -6.01 -18.75
N THR A 161 -14.44 -5.77 -17.64
CA THR A 161 -13.15 -5.09 -17.60
C THR A 161 -11.99 -6.08 -17.48
N TRP A 162 -12.12 -7.10 -16.62
CA TRP A 162 -11.04 -8.01 -16.27
C TRP A 162 -11.31 -9.43 -16.77
N LYS A 163 -10.49 -9.91 -17.68
CA LYS A 163 -10.55 -11.32 -18.09
C LYS A 163 -10.12 -12.21 -16.93
N GLU A 164 -10.88 -13.29 -16.66
CA GLU A 164 -10.66 -14.19 -15.52
C GLU A 164 -10.48 -13.41 -14.21
N PRO A 165 -11.51 -12.66 -13.77
CA PRO A 165 -11.39 -11.66 -12.72
C PRO A 165 -10.99 -12.23 -11.35
N GLU A 166 -11.29 -13.51 -11.08
CA GLU A 166 -10.94 -14.17 -9.81
C GLU A 166 -9.54 -14.80 -9.79
N VAL A 167 -8.85 -14.80 -10.94
CA VAL A 167 -7.50 -15.39 -11.04
C VAL A 167 -6.45 -14.35 -10.75
N PHE A 168 -5.49 -14.68 -9.87
CA PHE A 168 -4.31 -13.87 -9.62
C PHE A 168 -3.31 -14.00 -10.78
N LEU A 169 -3.30 -13.02 -11.66
CA LEU A 169 -2.52 -13.00 -12.90
C LEU A 169 -1.82 -11.64 -13.10
N PRO A 170 -0.64 -11.41 -12.51
CA PRO A 170 0.11 -10.16 -12.69
C PRO A 170 0.39 -9.81 -14.15
N GLU A 171 0.47 -10.81 -15.02
CA GLU A 171 0.73 -10.65 -16.44
C GLU A 171 -0.35 -9.85 -17.19
N ARG A 172 -1.54 -9.64 -16.59
CA ARG A 172 -2.57 -8.74 -17.17
C ARG A 172 -2.12 -7.28 -17.27
N PHE A 173 -1.07 -6.92 -16.52
CA PHE A 173 -0.48 -5.58 -16.55
C PHE A 173 0.74 -5.47 -17.49
N VAL A 174 1.08 -6.52 -18.26
CA VAL A 174 2.07 -6.44 -19.32
C VAL A 174 1.50 -5.56 -20.44
N ASP A 175 2.28 -4.59 -20.90
CA ASP A 175 1.88 -3.63 -21.94
C ASP A 175 0.57 -2.85 -21.61
N SER A 176 0.24 -2.72 -20.33
CA SER A 176 -0.92 -2.00 -19.82
C SER A 176 -0.50 -0.70 -19.15
N ASP A 177 -1.14 0.40 -19.52
CA ASP A 177 -0.95 1.72 -18.94
C ASP A 177 -1.72 1.90 -17.61
N ILE A 178 -2.56 0.92 -17.21
CA ILE A 178 -3.33 0.98 -15.97
C ILE A 178 -2.39 1.14 -14.79
N ASP A 179 -2.59 2.23 -14.04
CA ASP A 179 -1.86 2.51 -12.80
C ASP A 179 -2.80 2.81 -11.62
N ALA A 180 -2.24 2.94 -10.44
CA ALA A 180 -2.98 3.18 -9.20
C ALA A 180 -3.11 4.67 -8.84
N LYS A 181 -2.83 5.60 -9.77
CA LYS A 181 -2.77 7.07 -9.50
C LYS A 181 -4.13 7.76 -9.59
N GLY A 182 -5.23 6.99 -9.67
CA GLY A 182 -6.61 7.50 -9.60
C GLY A 182 -7.15 8.10 -10.90
N GLN A 183 -6.49 7.84 -12.05
CA GLN A 183 -6.98 8.21 -13.39
C GLN A 183 -7.57 6.99 -14.12
N HIS A 184 -7.16 5.78 -13.74
CA HIS A 184 -7.68 4.51 -14.25
C HIS A 184 -8.74 3.98 -13.28
N PHE A 185 -10.01 4.18 -13.64
CA PHE A 185 -11.13 3.83 -12.74
C PHE A 185 -11.31 2.32 -12.54
N GLU A 186 -10.65 1.51 -13.34
CA GLU A 186 -10.58 0.07 -13.22
C GLU A 186 -9.76 -0.39 -12.00
N LEU A 187 -8.81 0.47 -11.53
CA LEU A 187 -7.90 0.16 -10.44
C LEU A 187 -7.72 1.37 -9.51
N LEU A 188 -8.48 1.40 -8.41
CA LEU A 188 -8.54 2.53 -7.49
C LEU A 188 -8.15 2.18 -6.03
N PRO A 189 -7.00 1.56 -5.77
CA PRO A 189 -6.63 1.17 -4.40
C PRO A 189 -6.45 2.37 -3.47
N PHE A 190 -6.10 3.52 -4.01
CA PHE A 190 -5.91 4.79 -3.29
C PHE A 190 -7.07 5.77 -3.49
N GLY A 191 -8.17 5.33 -4.12
CA GLY A 191 -9.26 6.20 -4.54
C GLY A 191 -8.89 7.12 -5.71
N GLY A 192 -9.64 8.20 -5.89
CA GLY A 192 -9.43 9.14 -6.99
C GLY A 192 -9.95 10.55 -6.68
N GLY A 193 -9.63 11.50 -7.58
CA GLY A 193 -10.08 12.88 -7.51
C GLY A 193 -9.48 13.68 -6.34
N ARG A 194 -10.20 14.72 -5.89
CA ARG A 194 -9.74 15.66 -4.85
C ARG A 194 -9.46 15.03 -3.48
N ARG A 195 -9.93 13.83 -3.24
CA ARG A 195 -9.77 13.09 -1.98
C ARG A 195 -9.01 11.77 -2.17
N ILE A 196 -8.17 11.71 -3.18
CA ILE A 196 -7.21 10.61 -3.35
C ILE A 196 -6.30 10.53 -2.12
N CYS A 197 -5.78 9.34 -1.83
CA CYS A 197 -4.83 9.14 -0.74
C CYS A 197 -3.62 10.09 -0.88
N PRO A 198 -3.33 10.94 0.13
CA PRO A 198 -2.20 11.86 0.05
C PRO A 198 -0.84 11.15 0.12
N ALA A 199 -0.82 9.92 0.68
CA ALA A 199 0.40 9.13 0.87
C ALA A 199 0.60 8.05 -0.20
N ILE A 200 0.02 8.21 -1.39
CA ILE A 200 0.10 7.21 -2.48
C ILE A 200 1.56 6.84 -2.82
N TYR A 201 2.44 7.82 -2.94
CA TYR A 201 3.86 7.56 -3.25
C TYR A 201 4.55 6.85 -2.09
N MET A 202 4.36 7.31 -0.87
CA MET A 202 4.96 6.70 0.33
C MET A 202 4.46 5.26 0.51
N GLY A 203 3.13 5.03 0.43
CA GLY A 203 2.55 3.70 0.57
C GLY A 203 3.02 2.73 -0.51
N THR A 204 3.08 3.18 -1.78
CA THR A 204 3.59 2.37 -2.88
C THR A 204 5.06 2.01 -2.66
N THR A 205 5.91 2.98 -2.35
CA THR A 205 7.34 2.77 -2.10
C THR A 205 7.59 1.83 -0.92
N MET A 206 6.85 1.99 0.18
CA MET A 206 6.96 1.11 1.35
C MET A 206 6.64 -0.35 1.02
N VAL A 207 5.56 -0.58 0.26
CA VAL A 207 5.16 -1.93 -0.16
C VAL A 207 6.17 -2.53 -1.14
N GLU A 208 6.59 -1.76 -2.16
CA GLU A 208 7.61 -2.21 -3.12
C GLU A 208 8.92 -2.58 -2.44
N PHE A 209 9.43 -1.70 -1.59
CA PHE A 209 10.69 -1.91 -0.88
C PHE A 209 10.62 -3.06 0.12
N GLY A 210 9.52 -3.14 0.89
CA GLY A 210 9.31 -4.22 1.86
C GLY A 210 9.23 -5.59 1.20
N LEU A 211 8.39 -5.75 0.16
CA LEU A 211 8.27 -6.98 -0.60
C LEU A 211 9.58 -7.36 -1.30
N ALA A 212 10.26 -6.39 -1.93
CA ALA A 212 11.53 -6.63 -2.59
C ALA A 212 12.56 -7.23 -1.62
N ASN A 213 12.71 -6.66 -0.42
CA ASN A 213 13.64 -7.18 0.59
C ASN A 213 13.27 -8.58 1.08
N MET A 214 11.97 -8.86 1.34
CA MET A 214 11.52 -10.18 1.74
C MET A 214 11.78 -11.23 0.65
N LEU A 215 11.51 -10.90 -0.61
CA LEU A 215 11.65 -11.81 -1.75
C LEU A 215 13.11 -11.98 -2.18
N HIS A 216 13.94 -10.98 -1.97
CA HIS A 216 15.38 -11.06 -2.24
C HIS A 216 16.09 -11.97 -1.24
N ARG A 217 15.84 -11.73 0.06
CA ARG A 217 16.60 -12.35 1.14
C ARG A 217 16.18 -13.77 1.49
N PHE A 218 14.92 -14.13 1.19
CA PHE A 218 14.37 -15.41 1.61
C PHE A 218 13.67 -16.13 0.47
N ASP A 219 13.84 -17.47 0.44
CA ASP A 219 12.85 -18.36 -0.11
C ASP A 219 11.77 -18.59 0.94
N TRP A 220 10.55 -18.81 0.49
CA TRP A 220 9.41 -18.93 1.39
C TRP A 220 8.76 -20.29 1.19
N GLU A 221 8.74 -21.06 2.27
CA GLU A 221 8.17 -22.40 2.30
C GLU A 221 6.93 -22.45 3.16
N LEU A 222 6.07 -23.43 2.95
CA LEU A 222 4.95 -23.71 3.83
C LEU A 222 5.43 -24.48 5.05
N PRO A 223 4.77 -24.32 6.21
CA PRO A 223 5.00 -25.17 7.37
C PRO A 223 4.85 -26.66 7.00
N GLU A 224 5.56 -27.51 7.74
CA GLU A 224 5.52 -28.97 7.53
C GLU A 224 4.07 -29.51 7.57
N GLY A 225 3.70 -30.26 6.53
CA GLY A 225 2.36 -30.84 6.37
C GLY A 225 1.32 -29.91 5.74
N MET A 226 1.61 -28.63 5.58
CA MET A 226 0.71 -27.65 4.94
C MET A 226 0.88 -27.69 3.40
N LYS A 227 -0.22 -27.59 2.67
CA LYS A 227 -0.25 -27.52 1.20
C LYS A 227 -0.71 -26.15 0.75
N VAL A 228 -0.48 -25.84 -0.53
CA VAL A 228 -0.90 -24.57 -1.14
C VAL A 228 -2.42 -24.36 -1.03
N GLU A 229 -3.19 -25.43 -1.16
CA GLU A 229 -4.66 -25.42 -1.07
C GLU A 229 -5.17 -25.10 0.33
N ASP A 230 -4.34 -25.29 1.36
CA ASP A 230 -4.68 -24.98 2.76
C ASP A 230 -4.57 -23.49 3.08
N ILE A 231 -3.95 -22.70 2.19
CA ILE A 231 -3.86 -21.24 2.35
C ILE A 231 -5.23 -20.63 2.01
N ASP A 232 -5.98 -20.27 3.02
CA ASP A 232 -7.26 -19.60 2.83
C ASP A 232 -7.10 -18.12 2.41
N ILE A 233 -8.17 -17.56 1.86
CA ILE A 233 -8.28 -16.14 1.47
C ILE A 233 -9.48 -15.48 2.16
N GLU A 234 -9.87 -15.96 3.34
CA GLU A 234 -10.96 -15.35 4.10
C GLU A 234 -10.57 -13.96 4.60
N GLU A 235 -11.48 -13.03 4.39
CA GLU A 235 -11.35 -11.63 4.78
C GLU A 235 -11.95 -11.37 6.17
N ALA A 236 -11.27 -10.59 7.00
CA ALA A 236 -11.82 -10.07 8.24
C ALA A 236 -12.58 -8.77 7.96
N PRO A 237 -13.81 -8.61 8.49
CA PRO A 237 -14.59 -7.40 8.27
C PRO A 237 -13.97 -6.19 8.95
N GLY A 238 -13.92 -5.04 8.26
CA GLY A 238 -13.39 -3.79 8.79
C GLY A 238 -13.48 -2.65 7.78
N LEU A 239 -13.03 -1.47 8.19
CA LEU A 239 -12.81 -0.35 7.26
C LEU A 239 -11.66 -0.69 6.31
N THR A 240 -10.60 -1.26 6.87
CA THR A 240 -9.52 -1.95 6.18
C THR A 240 -9.74 -3.45 6.31
N VAL A 241 -9.48 -4.21 5.24
CA VAL A 241 -9.78 -5.64 5.18
C VAL A 241 -8.51 -6.45 5.26
N ASN A 242 -8.27 -6.97 6.44
CA ASN A 242 -7.19 -7.90 6.73
C ASN A 242 -7.55 -9.32 6.30
N LYS A 243 -6.53 -10.16 6.12
CA LYS A 243 -6.73 -11.60 6.11
C LYS A 243 -7.25 -12.05 7.47
N LYS A 244 -8.31 -12.88 7.49
CA LYS A 244 -8.97 -13.34 8.74
C LYS A 244 -8.08 -14.27 9.55
N ASN A 245 -7.46 -15.23 8.88
CA ASN A 245 -6.53 -16.18 9.48
C ASN A 245 -5.09 -15.77 9.15
N GLU A 246 -4.17 -15.92 10.07
CA GLU A 246 -2.78 -15.54 9.86
C GLU A 246 -2.13 -16.32 8.70
N LEU A 247 -1.28 -15.65 7.94
CA LEU A 247 -0.43 -16.32 6.96
C LEU A 247 0.82 -16.85 7.65
N LEU A 248 1.00 -18.16 7.61
CA LEU A 248 2.18 -18.83 8.16
C LEU A 248 3.10 -19.26 7.02
N LEU A 249 4.32 -18.72 7.00
CA LEU A 249 5.36 -19.06 6.04
C LEU A 249 6.69 -19.26 6.78
N VAL A 250 7.51 -20.18 6.29
CA VAL A 250 8.85 -20.44 6.81
C VAL A 250 9.89 -19.74 5.93
N PRO A 251 10.64 -18.77 6.44
CA PRO A 251 11.69 -18.11 5.70
C PRO A 251 12.94 -18.99 5.64
N VAL A 252 13.45 -19.24 4.43
CA VAL A 252 14.72 -19.93 4.18
C VAL A 252 15.71 -18.92 3.62
N ALA A 253 16.74 -18.58 4.37
CA ALA A 253 17.69 -17.53 3.98
C ALA A 253 18.46 -17.92 2.69
N VAL A 254 18.46 -17.01 1.73
CA VAL A 254 19.28 -17.11 0.51
C VAL A 254 20.72 -16.78 0.85
N LYS A 255 21.64 -17.67 0.50
CA LYS A 255 23.08 -17.44 0.69
C LYS A 255 23.64 -16.61 -0.47
N TYR A 256 24.04 -15.39 -0.20
CA TYR A 256 24.84 -14.58 -1.14
C TYR A 256 26.31 -14.92 -0.89
N ILE A 257 27.03 -15.27 -1.94
CA ILE A 257 28.47 -15.45 -1.85
C ILE A 257 29.05 -14.04 -2.03
N ASP A 258 29.50 -13.43 -0.93
CA ASP A 258 30.29 -12.21 -0.99
C ASP A 258 31.60 -12.52 -1.72
N HIS A 259 31.80 -11.90 -2.88
CA HIS A 259 33.02 -12.00 -3.69
C HIS A 259 33.95 -10.83 -3.38
#